data_091e281dfcec0bedbbcdb564b6996693
#
_entry.id   091e281dfcec0bedbbcdb564b6996693
#
_cell.length_a   1.000
_cell.length_b   1.000
_cell.length_c   1.000
_cell.angle_alpha   90.00
_cell.angle_beta   90.00
_cell.angle_gamma   90.00
#
_symmetry.space_group_name_H-M   'P 1'
#
loop_
_entity.id
_entity.type
_entity.pdbx_description
1 polymer ?
#
loop_
_entity_poly.entity_id
_entity_poly.type
_entity_poly.pdbx_seq_one_letter_code
_entity_poly.pdbx_strand_id
1 'polypeptide(L)'
;AKEKPITKPKIKVAEKPTIKKDVNKVSEVKKAENKVSEVKKAENKVSEVKPKSNSSAPLSSEIETVPPKSKENTKIDQKTLNKMKHADVPVNTYRPKTPFTGTVKENYSLLKEGAIGRVNHITFDLSGGDPFLNYVEGQSIGIMADGEDSNGKPHKLRLYSIASTRHGDDFEGNTVSLCVRQLQYEKDGQTINGVCSTYLCDIKPGDKVKITGPVGKEMLLPEDEDANIVMLATGTGIAPMRAYLRRMFEPSEREKNNWNFKGKAWLFMGAPKSANLLYEEDLQRYLAN
;
A
#
# COMPACT_ATOMS: atom_id res chain seq x y z
N ALA A 1 -44.10 -35.37 1.37
CA ALA A 1 -43.74 -34.07 1.93
C ALA A 1 -43.39 -33.15 0.73
N LYS A 2 -44.18 -32.06 0.57
CA LYS A 2 -44.00 -31.08 -0.50
C LYS A 2 -43.07 -30.00 0.04
N GLU A 3 -41.91 -29.79 -0.58
CA GLU A 3 -40.96 -28.71 -0.27
C GLU A 3 -41.57 -27.34 -0.63
N LYS A 4 -41.47 -26.39 0.30
CA LYS A 4 -41.86 -24.99 0.08
C LYS A 4 -40.69 -24.25 -0.61
N PRO A 5 -40.96 -23.39 -1.61
CA PRO A 5 -39.91 -22.63 -2.26
C PRO A 5 -39.35 -21.54 -1.35
N ILE A 6 -38.01 -21.44 -1.29
CA ILE A 6 -37.27 -20.41 -0.57
C ILE A 6 -37.38 -19.09 -1.35
N THR A 7 -38.05 -18.10 -0.76
CA THR A 7 -38.14 -16.75 -1.35
C THR A 7 -36.85 -15.97 -1.04
N LYS A 8 -36.14 -15.54 -2.09
CA LYS A 8 -34.98 -14.63 -1.99
C LYS A 8 -35.40 -13.27 -1.40
N PRO A 9 -34.61 -12.67 -0.50
CA PRO A 9 -34.92 -11.36 0.06
C PRO A 9 -34.85 -10.27 -1.04
N LYS A 10 -35.90 -9.43 -1.10
CA LYS A 10 -35.96 -8.26 -1.99
C LYS A 10 -35.06 -7.15 -1.42
N ILE A 11 -34.02 -6.77 -2.17
CA ILE A 11 -33.21 -5.59 -1.87
C ILE A 11 -34.05 -4.34 -2.14
N LYS A 12 -34.31 -3.52 -1.12
CA LYS A 12 -34.89 -2.19 -1.28
C LYS A 12 -33.79 -1.24 -1.75
N VAL A 13 -33.90 -0.78 -2.97
CA VAL A 13 -33.07 0.32 -3.50
C VAL A 13 -33.64 1.62 -2.93
N ALA A 14 -32.85 2.34 -2.16
CA ALA A 14 -33.24 3.66 -1.64
C ALA A 14 -33.19 4.69 -2.78
N GLU A 15 -34.24 5.48 -2.94
CA GLU A 15 -34.30 6.58 -3.90
C GLU A 15 -33.27 7.66 -3.59
N LYS A 16 -32.64 8.21 -4.65
CA LYS A 16 -31.63 9.28 -4.56
C LYS A 16 -32.24 10.55 -3.93
N PRO A 17 -31.62 11.14 -2.90
CA PRO A 17 -32.01 12.46 -2.44
C PRO A 17 -31.63 13.52 -3.48
N THR A 18 -32.60 14.36 -3.86
CA THR A 18 -32.39 15.51 -4.73
C THR A 18 -31.69 16.63 -3.96
N ILE A 19 -30.40 16.82 -4.23
CA ILE A 19 -29.61 17.89 -3.61
C ILE A 19 -29.91 19.21 -4.34
N LYS A 20 -30.57 20.14 -3.67
CA LYS A 20 -30.64 21.55 -4.10
C LYS A 20 -29.24 22.17 -3.91
N LYS A 21 -28.66 22.69 -4.97
CA LYS A 21 -27.35 23.37 -4.95
C LYS A 21 -27.48 24.71 -4.21
N ASP A 22 -26.93 24.81 -3.00
CA ASP A 22 -26.70 26.08 -2.32
C ASP A 22 -25.40 26.71 -2.84
N VAL A 23 -25.54 27.77 -3.62
CA VAL A 23 -24.43 28.42 -4.35
C VAL A 23 -23.53 29.26 -3.43
N ASN A 24 -23.93 29.49 -2.18
CA ASN A 24 -23.20 30.37 -1.25
C ASN A 24 -22.06 29.69 -0.44
N LYS A 25 -21.89 28.37 -0.52
CA LYS A 25 -20.81 27.67 0.20
C LYS A 25 -19.49 27.54 -0.58
N VAL A 26 -19.47 27.86 -1.87
CA VAL A 26 -18.29 27.71 -2.72
C VAL A 26 -17.26 28.83 -2.50
N SER A 27 -17.68 30.00 -2.01
CA SER A 27 -16.79 31.14 -1.75
C SER A 27 -15.95 31.02 -0.47
N GLU A 28 -16.40 30.27 0.53
CA GLU A 28 -15.65 30.09 1.79
C GLU A 28 -14.52 29.05 1.68
N VAL A 29 -14.72 27.98 0.86
CA VAL A 29 -13.70 26.96 0.66
C VAL A 29 -12.49 27.50 -0.11
N LYS A 30 -12.71 28.38 -1.11
CA LYS A 30 -11.61 29.05 -1.84
C LYS A 30 -10.80 30.02 -0.99
N LYS A 31 -11.38 30.59 0.08
CA LYS A 31 -10.67 31.49 1.00
C LYS A 31 -9.80 30.73 2.01
N ALA A 32 -10.13 29.47 2.32
CA ALA A 32 -9.35 28.58 3.19
C ALA A 32 -8.12 28.02 2.46
N GLU A 33 -8.26 27.66 1.18
CA GLU A 33 -7.15 27.13 0.38
C GLU A 33 -6.05 28.16 0.10
N ASN A 34 -6.40 29.46 -0.05
CA ASN A 34 -5.43 30.52 -0.21
C ASN A 34 -4.64 30.86 1.07
N LYS A 35 -5.19 30.63 2.26
CA LYS A 35 -4.47 30.82 3.53
C LYS A 35 -3.43 29.72 3.81
N VAL A 36 -3.67 28.50 3.34
CA VAL A 36 -2.73 27.37 3.51
C VAL A 36 -1.52 27.50 2.58
N SER A 37 -1.67 28.15 1.42
CA SER A 37 -0.55 28.39 0.49
C SER A 37 0.40 29.50 0.93
N GLU A 38 -0.05 30.48 1.72
CA GLU A 38 0.80 31.57 2.25
C GLU A 38 1.64 31.12 3.46
N VAL A 39 1.13 30.24 4.30
CA VAL A 39 1.87 29.71 5.46
C VAL A 39 3.04 28.81 5.02
N LYS A 40 2.90 28.06 3.92
CA LYS A 40 3.99 27.22 3.37
C LYS A 40 5.11 28.00 2.67
N LYS A 41 4.91 29.29 2.38
CA LYS A 41 5.95 30.16 1.79
C LYS A 41 6.84 30.87 2.82
N ALA A 42 6.44 30.91 4.08
CA ALA A 42 7.17 31.59 5.15
C ALA A 42 8.22 30.67 5.86
N GLU A 43 8.12 29.35 5.76
CA GLU A 43 9.02 28.42 6.46
C GLU A 43 10.33 28.09 5.70
N ASN A 44 10.51 28.56 4.46
CA ASN A 44 11.68 28.25 3.62
C ASN A 44 12.75 29.33 3.56
N LYS A 45 12.82 30.23 4.54
CA LYS A 45 13.80 31.34 4.56
C LYS A 45 14.56 31.50 5.88
N VAL A 46 15.09 30.44 6.44
CA VAL A 46 16.15 30.51 7.47
C VAL A 46 17.07 29.32 7.35
N SER A 47 18.27 29.56 6.87
CA SER A 47 19.59 29.09 7.32
C SER A 47 20.55 28.81 6.14
N GLU A 48 21.23 29.88 5.70
CA GLU A 48 22.59 29.78 5.16
C GLU A 48 23.51 30.48 6.14
N VAL A 49 24.28 29.72 6.91
CA VAL A 49 25.45 30.21 7.64
C VAL A 49 26.63 29.33 7.25
N LYS A 50 27.60 29.91 6.56
CA LYS A 50 28.90 29.32 6.20
C LYS A 50 29.79 29.24 7.45
N PRO A 51 30.52 28.16 7.70
CA PRO A 51 31.56 28.12 8.71
C PRO A 51 32.92 28.55 8.12
N LYS A 52 33.61 29.40 8.89
CA LYS A 52 34.98 29.85 8.65
C LYS A 52 35.98 28.73 8.95
N SER A 53 37.01 28.68 8.12
CA SER A 53 38.19 27.85 8.27
C SER A 53 39.06 28.26 9.48
N ASN A 54 39.56 27.32 10.27
CA ASN A 54 40.80 27.48 11.03
C ASN A 54 41.57 26.16 11.01
N SER A 55 42.83 26.32 10.63
CA SER A 55 43.91 25.32 10.50
C SER A 55 44.52 24.99 11.86
N SER A 56 44.80 23.74 12.15
CA SER A 56 46.06 23.30 12.83
C SER A 56 46.15 21.78 12.83
N ALA A 57 47.38 21.33 12.64
CA ALA A 57 47.87 20.00 12.26
C ALA A 57 47.96 19.01 13.47
N PRO A 58 48.56 17.80 13.30
CA PRO A 58 47.90 16.53 13.51
C PRO A 58 48.34 15.83 14.83
N LEU A 59 47.46 15.03 15.40
CA LEU A 59 47.82 13.99 16.37
C LEU A 59 47.37 12.64 15.85
N SER A 60 48.34 11.79 15.58
CA SER A 60 48.19 10.39 15.28
C SER A 60 47.63 9.63 16.49
N SER A 61 46.49 8.99 16.34
CA SER A 61 46.06 7.88 17.17
C SER A 61 45.43 6.84 16.24
N GLU A 62 46.04 5.67 16.17
CA GLU A 62 45.56 4.51 15.46
C GLU A 62 44.13 4.16 15.97
N ILE A 63 43.14 4.38 15.09
CA ILE A 63 41.77 3.85 15.32
C ILE A 63 41.77 2.49 14.64
N GLU A 64 41.81 1.43 15.44
CA GLU A 64 41.44 0.08 14.99
C GLU A 64 40.04 0.16 14.32
N THR A 65 40.02 0.03 13.01
CA THR A 65 38.80 -0.12 12.25
C THR A 65 38.25 -1.51 12.50
N VAL A 66 37.35 -1.61 13.44
CA VAL A 66 36.47 -2.79 13.58
C VAL A 66 35.68 -2.87 12.27
N PRO A 67 35.78 -3.96 11.47
CA PRO A 67 35.00 -4.10 10.26
C PRO A 67 33.52 -4.05 10.63
N PRO A 68 32.63 -3.39 9.83
CA PRO A 68 31.22 -3.39 10.10
C PRO A 68 30.73 -4.84 10.11
N LYS A 69 30.18 -5.28 11.23
CA LYS A 69 29.51 -6.59 11.33
C LYS A 69 28.56 -6.70 10.15
N SER A 70 28.80 -7.69 9.28
CA SER A 70 27.85 -8.08 8.25
C SER A 70 26.49 -8.27 8.91
N LYS A 71 25.51 -7.47 8.52
CA LYS A 71 24.13 -7.69 8.95
C LYS A 71 23.72 -9.02 8.35
N GLU A 72 23.65 -10.05 9.19
CA GLU A 72 23.14 -11.35 8.78
C GLU A 72 21.79 -11.18 8.09
N ASN A 73 21.59 -11.95 7.03
CA ASN A 73 20.36 -12.00 6.24
C ASN A 73 19.21 -12.49 7.12
N THR A 74 18.55 -11.57 7.83
CA THR A 74 17.57 -11.91 8.85
C THR A 74 16.17 -11.68 8.32
N LYS A 75 15.62 -12.69 7.64
CA LYS A 75 14.17 -12.85 7.59
C LYS A 75 13.70 -12.96 9.03
N ILE A 76 12.92 -11.99 9.50
CA ILE A 76 12.34 -12.05 10.84
C ILE A 76 11.43 -13.28 10.90
N ASP A 77 11.64 -14.14 11.90
CA ASP A 77 10.79 -15.31 12.08
C ASP A 77 9.33 -14.89 12.33
N GLN A 78 8.40 -15.72 11.87
CA GLN A 78 6.98 -15.38 11.92
C GLN A 78 6.45 -15.15 13.34
N LYS A 79 7.01 -15.86 14.34
CA LYS A 79 6.61 -15.70 15.74
C LYS A 79 6.99 -14.30 16.27
N THR A 80 8.17 -13.82 15.92
CA THR A 80 8.62 -12.45 16.23
C THR A 80 7.81 -11.41 15.48
N LEU A 81 7.56 -11.64 14.18
CA LEU A 81 6.77 -10.75 13.35
C LEU A 81 5.33 -10.59 13.87
N ASN A 82 4.72 -11.66 14.37
CA ASN A 82 3.37 -11.64 14.94
C ASN A 82 3.25 -10.87 16.25
N LYS A 83 4.34 -10.77 17.01
CA LYS A 83 4.41 -10.07 18.30
C LYS A 83 4.99 -8.66 18.17
N MET A 84 5.34 -8.22 16.98
CA MET A 84 5.98 -6.93 16.75
C MET A 84 5.05 -5.78 17.12
N LYS A 85 5.49 -4.92 18.02
CA LYS A 85 4.77 -3.69 18.37
C LYS A 85 4.93 -2.64 17.28
N HIS A 86 4.00 -1.70 17.20
CA HIS A 86 4.03 -0.61 16.21
C HIS A 86 5.34 0.19 16.21
N ALA A 87 5.99 0.33 17.36
CA ALA A 87 7.30 1.00 17.46
C ALA A 87 8.40 0.28 16.68
N ASP A 88 8.36 -1.05 16.62
CA ASP A 88 9.44 -1.91 16.15
C ASP A 88 9.28 -2.34 14.68
N VAL A 89 8.16 -1.96 14.00
CA VAL A 89 7.94 -2.36 12.61
C VAL A 89 9.05 -1.81 11.70
N PRO A 90 9.56 -2.66 10.77
CA PRO A 90 10.65 -2.26 9.88
C PRO A 90 10.21 -1.13 8.97
N VAL A 91 11.11 -0.15 8.75
CA VAL A 91 10.92 0.93 7.79
C VAL A 91 12.22 1.20 7.04
N ASN A 92 12.10 1.53 5.75
CA ASN A 92 13.23 1.93 4.90
C ASN A 92 14.36 0.90 4.85
N THR A 93 14.05 -0.39 4.89
CA THR A 93 15.02 -1.48 4.68
C THR A 93 15.72 -1.28 3.34
N TYR A 94 14.96 -0.96 2.29
CA TYR A 94 15.48 -0.59 0.97
C TYR A 94 15.12 0.84 0.61
N ARG A 95 16.09 1.53 0.00
CA ARG A 95 15.96 2.94 -0.36
C ARG A 95 16.09 3.13 -1.88
N PRO A 96 15.70 4.29 -2.46
CA PRO A 96 15.79 4.52 -3.90
C PRO A 96 17.19 4.35 -4.50
N LYS A 97 18.24 4.61 -3.71
CA LYS A 97 19.64 4.41 -4.15
C LYS A 97 20.10 2.94 -4.09
N THR A 98 19.44 2.14 -3.27
CA THR A 98 19.74 0.72 -3.06
C THR A 98 18.42 -0.06 -3.01
N PRO A 99 17.65 -0.13 -4.12
CA PRO A 99 16.39 -0.85 -4.16
C PRO A 99 16.62 -2.36 -4.10
N PHE A 100 15.65 -3.08 -3.58
CA PHE A 100 15.54 -4.52 -3.76
C PHE A 100 15.05 -4.81 -5.18
N THR A 101 15.58 -5.86 -5.80
CA THR A 101 15.08 -6.34 -7.09
C THR A 101 14.20 -7.58 -6.87
N GLY A 102 12.88 -7.35 -6.79
CA GLY A 102 11.89 -8.42 -6.69
C GLY A 102 11.59 -9.05 -8.04
N THR A 103 10.97 -10.23 -8.03
CA THR A 103 10.48 -10.91 -9.24
C THR A 103 8.97 -10.94 -9.22
N VAL A 104 8.31 -10.59 -10.33
CA VAL A 104 6.86 -10.74 -10.47
C VAL A 104 6.50 -12.23 -10.42
N LYS A 105 5.65 -12.61 -9.48
CA LYS A 105 5.13 -13.99 -9.35
C LYS A 105 3.79 -14.11 -10.06
N GLU A 106 2.92 -13.13 -9.88
CA GLU A 106 1.57 -13.10 -10.47
C GLU A 106 1.20 -11.68 -10.88
N ASN A 107 0.41 -11.55 -11.94
CA ASN A 107 -0.21 -10.30 -12.38
C ASN A 107 -1.51 -10.63 -13.12
N TYR A 108 -2.66 -10.33 -12.49
CA TYR A 108 -3.97 -10.63 -13.07
C TYR A 108 -4.99 -9.51 -12.82
N SER A 109 -5.99 -9.42 -13.71
CA SER A 109 -7.08 -8.45 -13.58
C SER A 109 -8.02 -8.79 -12.44
N LEU A 110 -8.38 -7.78 -11.65
CA LEU A 110 -9.41 -7.86 -10.61
C LEU A 110 -10.80 -7.45 -11.10
N LEU A 111 -10.90 -6.96 -12.34
CA LEU A 111 -12.14 -6.44 -12.91
C LEU A 111 -12.93 -7.54 -13.61
N LYS A 112 -14.25 -7.48 -13.43
CA LYS A 112 -15.21 -8.33 -14.14
C LYS A 112 -15.59 -7.70 -15.48
N GLU A 113 -16.24 -8.46 -16.34
CA GLU A 113 -16.78 -7.98 -17.61
C GLU A 113 -17.69 -6.75 -17.41
N GLY A 114 -17.57 -5.76 -18.29
CA GLY A 114 -18.30 -4.49 -18.22
C GLY A 114 -17.80 -3.48 -17.18
N ALA A 115 -16.70 -3.77 -16.48
CA ALA A 115 -16.03 -2.84 -15.60
C ALA A 115 -15.35 -1.69 -16.34
N ILE A 116 -14.99 -0.62 -15.62
CA ILE A 116 -14.33 0.56 -16.16
C ILE A 116 -12.88 0.59 -15.74
N GLY A 117 -11.97 0.80 -16.72
CA GLY A 117 -10.54 0.94 -16.49
C GLY A 117 -9.82 -0.39 -16.38
N ARG A 118 -8.62 -0.37 -15.82
CA ARG A 118 -7.76 -1.54 -15.61
C ARG A 118 -7.26 -1.55 -14.17
N VAL A 119 -7.51 -2.64 -13.45
CA VAL A 119 -7.05 -2.84 -12.07
C VAL A 119 -6.50 -4.25 -11.94
N ASN A 120 -5.25 -4.35 -11.52
CA ASN A 120 -4.57 -5.62 -11.38
C ASN A 120 -4.17 -5.89 -9.93
N HIS A 121 -4.21 -7.16 -9.57
CA HIS A 121 -3.48 -7.71 -8.43
C HIS A 121 -2.11 -8.16 -8.92
N ILE A 122 -1.05 -7.76 -8.20
CA ILE A 122 0.33 -8.04 -8.59
C ILE A 122 1.08 -8.55 -7.38
N THR A 123 1.65 -9.74 -7.48
CA THR A 123 2.42 -10.38 -6.42
C THR A 123 3.89 -10.43 -6.80
N PHE A 124 4.75 -9.98 -5.89
CA PHE A 124 6.22 -10.02 -6.04
C PHE A 124 6.81 -11.04 -5.09
N ASP A 125 7.76 -11.82 -5.59
CA ASP A 125 8.62 -12.67 -4.79
C ASP A 125 9.73 -11.83 -4.15
N LEU A 126 9.89 -11.96 -2.83
CA LEU A 126 10.87 -11.28 -2.01
C LEU A 126 12.08 -12.17 -1.69
N SER A 127 12.10 -13.40 -2.17
CA SER A 127 13.20 -14.34 -1.96
C SER A 127 14.52 -13.75 -2.48
N GLY A 128 15.60 -13.93 -1.74
CA GLY A 128 16.91 -13.41 -2.12
C GLY A 128 17.16 -11.96 -1.71
N GLY A 129 16.24 -11.30 -0.98
CA GLY A 129 16.53 -10.02 -0.35
C GLY A 129 17.55 -10.17 0.78
N ASP A 130 18.59 -9.31 0.77
CA ASP A 130 19.58 -9.20 1.84
C ASP A 130 19.85 -7.73 2.17
N PRO A 131 19.37 -7.23 3.32
CA PRO A 131 18.48 -7.91 4.29
C PRO A 131 17.09 -8.24 3.71
N PHE A 132 16.38 -9.21 4.28
CA PHE A 132 15.03 -9.56 3.83
C PHE A 132 14.06 -8.38 3.98
N LEU A 133 13.17 -8.16 3.00
CA LEU A 133 12.16 -7.11 3.06
C LEU A 133 10.97 -7.56 3.93
N ASN A 134 11.11 -7.41 5.25
CA ASN A 134 10.01 -7.65 6.18
C ASN A 134 9.04 -6.46 6.19
N TYR A 135 7.75 -6.73 6.24
CA TYR A 135 6.69 -5.71 6.31
C TYR A 135 5.51 -6.19 7.17
N VAL A 136 4.63 -5.28 7.51
CA VAL A 136 3.35 -5.59 8.18
C VAL A 136 2.19 -4.90 7.46
N GLU A 137 0.97 -5.32 7.76
CA GLU A 137 -0.27 -4.78 7.22
C GLU A 137 -0.37 -3.27 7.53
N GLY A 138 -0.83 -2.48 6.56
CA GLY A 138 -0.94 -1.02 6.66
C GLY A 138 0.29 -0.26 6.20
N GLN A 139 1.40 -0.95 5.88
CA GLN A 139 2.57 -0.33 5.27
C GLN A 139 2.43 -0.23 3.74
N SER A 140 3.34 0.53 3.14
CA SER A 140 3.48 0.69 1.70
C SER A 140 4.87 0.30 1.23
N ILE A 141 4.97 -0.10 -0.04
CA ILE A 141 6.26 -0.22 -0.75
C ILE A 141 6.34 0.79 -1.88
N GLY A 142 7.55 1.17 -2.24
CA GLY A 142 7.80 2.04 -3.37
C GLY A 142 8.24 1.23 -4.58
N ILE A 143 7.68 1.56 -5.74
CA ILE A 143 8.04 0.97 -7.02
C ILE A 143 8.72 2.01 -7.90
N MET A 144 9.80 1.60 -8.54
CA MET A 144 10.51 2.39 -9.54
C MET A 144 10.31 1.70 -10.90
N ALA A 145 9.52 2.32 -11.77
CA ALA A 145 9.38 1.83 -13.14
C ALA A 145 10.71 1.92 -13.89
N ASP A 146 10.99 0.95 -14.73
CA ASP A 146 12.17 0.96 -15.59
C ASP A 146 12.08 2.07 -16.65
N GLY A 147 13.24 2.49 -17.14
CA GLY A 147 13.37 3.55 -18.14
C GLY A 147 13.58 4.95 -17.54
N GLU A 148 13.53 5.94 -18.41
CA GLU A 148 13.84 7.33 -18.11
C GLU A 148 12.73 8.26 -18.59
N ASP A 149 12.63 9.40 -17.94
CA ASP A 149 11.72 10.48 -18.36
C ASP A 149 12.29 11.23 -19.60
N SER A 150 11.54 12.20 -20.12
CA SER A 150 11.94 13.02 -21.27
C SER A 150 13.24 13.81 -21.07
N ASN A 151 13.77 13.86 -19.85
CA ASN A 151 15.01 14.54 -19.50
C ASN A 151 16.18 13.56 -19.25
N GLY A 152 16.03 12.28 -19.57
CA GLY A 152 17.03 11.23 -19.33
C GLY A 152 17.23 10.91 -17.86
N LYS A 153 16.22 11.15 -17.01
CA LYS A 153 16.28 10.81 -15.59
C LYS A 153 15.43 9.58 -15.31
N PRO A 154 15.89 8.68 -14.40
CA PRO A 154 15.08 7.55 -13.98
C PRO A 154 13.69 7.96 -13.54
N HIS A 155 12.68 7.14 -13.85
CA HIS A 155 11.31 7.41 -13.47
C HIS A 155 11.17 7.57 -11.95
N LYS A 156 10.28 8.49 -11.54
CA LYS A 156 10.05 8.79 -10.12
C LYS A 156 9.41 7.61 -9.41
N LEU A 157 9.92 7.31 -8.21
CA LEU A 157 9.32 6.40 -7.25
C LEU A 157 7.83 6.70 -7.03
N ARG A 158 7.00 5.65 -6.97
CA ARG A 158 5.61 5.72 -6.53
C ARG A 158 5.36 4.76 -5.39
N LEU A 159 4.66 5.24 -4.37
CA LEU A 159 4.26 4.43 -3.22
C LEU A 159 2.92 3.76 -3.50
N TYR A 160 2.82 2.50 -3.09
CA TYR A 160 1.61 1.68 -3.15
C TYR A 160 1.38 1.01 -1.80
N SER A 161 0.16 1.12 -1.29
CA SER A 161 -0.23 0.37 -0.09
C SER A 161 -0.18 -1.13 -0.36
N ILE A 162 0.34 -1.88 0.59
CA ILE A 162 0.45 -3.33 0.52
C ILE A 162 -0.94 -3.96 0.66
N ALA A 163 -1.23 -4.94 -0.18
CA ALA A 163 -2.51 -5.65 -0.24
C ALA A 163 -2.46 -7.05 0.36
N SER A 164 -1.28 -7.56 0.73
CA SER A 164 -1.07 -8.85 1.38
C SER A 164 -0.80 -8.69 2.88
N THR A 165 -0.99 -9.77 3.63
CA THR A 165 -0.51 -9.86 5.02
C THR A 165 1.00 -9.99 5.05
N ARG A 166 1.60 -9.86 6.24
CA ARG A 166 3.04 -10.10 6.48
C ARG A 166 3.50 -11.51 6.12
N HIS A 167 2.57 -12.44 6.03
CA HIS A 167 2.83 -13.81 5.59
C HIS A 167 2.73 -13.97 4.07
N GLY A 168 2.46 -12.89 3.33
CA GLY A 168 2.29 -12.92 1.89
C GLY A 168 0.97 -13.54 1.44
N ASP A 169 0.73 -13.61 0.15
CA ASP A 169 -0.41 -14.36 -0.40
C ASP A 169 -0.11 -15.86 -0.48
N ASP A 170 1.16 -16.24 -0.40
CA ASP A 170 1.63 -17.63 -0.30
C ASP A 170 1.58 -18.21 1.13
N PHE A 171 1.28 -17.40 2.14
CA PHE A 171 1.32 -17.75 3.55
C PHE A 171 2.70 -18.20 4.08
N GLU A 172 3.74 -18.09 3.27
CA GLU A 172 5.14 -18.43 3.63
C GLU A 172 5.97 -17.19 3.99
N GLY A 173 5.40 -16.00 3.82
CA GLY A 173 6.05 -14.73 4.07
C GLY A 173 7.18 -14.44 3.06
N ASN A 174 7.09 -14.99 1.86
CA ASN A 174 8.07 -14.75 0.79
C ASN A 174 7.55 -13.79 -0.28
N THR A 175 6.33 -13.31 -0.15
CA THR A 175 5.70 -12.46 -1.16
C THR A 175 5.13 -11.18 -0.58
N VAL A 176 4.98 -10.15 -1.43
CA VAL A 176 4.22 -8.93 -1.18
C VAL A 176 3.33 -8.65 -2.36
N SER A 177 2.09 -8.22 -2.11
CA SER A 177 1.12 -7.95 -3.19
C SER A 177 0.61 -6.53 -3.18
N LEU A 178 0.31 -6.02 -4.37
CA LEU A 178 -0.28 -4.71 -4.61
C LEU A 178 -1.61 -4.83 -5.35
N CYS A 179 -2.50 -3.85 -5.12
CA CYS A 179 -3.70 -3.62 -5.92
C CYS A 179 -3.51 -2.32 -6.69
N VAL A 180 -3.34 -2.40 -8.00
CA VAL A 180 -2.92 -1.27 -8.83
C VAL A 180 -3.95 -0.95 -9.91
N ARG A 181 -4.44 0.30 -9.90
CA ARG A 181 -5.24 0.84 -11.00
C ARG A 181 -4.33 1.59 -11.97
N GLN A 182 -4.40 1.27 -13.25
CA GLN A 182 -3.77 2.07 -14.29
C GLN A 182 -4.38 3.48 -14.30
N LEU A 183 -3.54 4.49 -14.07
CA LEU A 183 -3.94 5.88 -14.23
C LEU A 183 -4.06 6.18 -15.74
N GLN A 184 -5.24 6.59 -16.16
CA GLN A 184 -5.51 7.02 -17.50
C GLN A 184 -6.47 8.22 -17.47
N TYR A 185 -6.17 9.26 -18.26
CA TYR A 185 -7.03 10.43 -18.37
C TYR A 185 -6.83 11.12 -19.72
N GLU A 186 -7.84 11.87 -20.16
CA GLU A 186 -7.77 12.67 -21.36
C GLU A 186 -7.19 14.06 -21.08
N LYS A 187 -6.25 14.49 -21.91
CA LYS A 187 -5.67 15.83 -21.87
C LYS A 187 -5.43 16.30 -23.32
N ASP A 188 -5.99 17.45 -23.68
CA ASP A 188 -5.82 18.09 -25.01
C ASP A 188 -6.15 17.13 -26.18
N GLY A 189 -7.18 16.28 -25.99
CA GLY A 189 -7.60 15.27 -26.99
C GLY A 189 -6.66 14.05 -27.08
N GLN A 190 -5.72 13.90 -26.15
CA GLN A 190 -4.82 12.76 -26.08
C GLN A 190 -5.02 11.97 -24.79
N THR A 191 -5.02 10.65 -24.91
CA THR A 191 -5.05 9.76 -23.75
C THR A 191 -3.68 9.71 -23.09
N ILE A 192 -3.60 10.15 -21.85
CA ILE A 192 -2.39 10.13 -21.04
C ILE A 192 -2.43 8.95 -20.06
N ASN A 193 -1.40 8.13 -20.08
CA ASN A 193 -1.21 7.00 -19.19
C ASN A 193 -0.20 7.32 -18.09
N GLY A 194 -0.51 6.92 -16.86
CA GLY A 194 0.43 7.04 -15.75
C GLY A 194 1.60 6.06 -15.91
N VAL A 195 2.84 6.57 -15.87
CA VAL A 195 4.04 5.77 -16.15
C VAL A 195 4.14 4.52 -15.26
N CYS A 196 4.23 4.70 -13.95
CA CYS A 196 4.44 3.58 -13.03
C CYS A 196 3.23 2.63 -12.96
N SER A 197 2.01 3.15 -12.98
CA SER A 197 0.80 2.31 -12.93
C SER A 197 0.59 1.50 -14.21
N THR A 198 0.95 2.05 -15.37
CA THR A 198 0.93 1.32 -16.64
C THR A 198 2.01 0.24 -16.66
N TYR A 199 3.26 0.61 -16.29
CA TYR A 199 4.35 -0.35 -16.13
C TYR A 199 3.92 -1.54 -15.26
N LEU A 200 3.38 -1.29 -14.06
CA LEU A 200 2.93 -2.33 -13.14
C LEU A 200 1.79 -3.20 -13.71
N CYS A 201 0.86 -2.60 -14.45
CA CYS A 201 -0.19 -3.39 -15.08
C CYS A 201 0.32 -4.24 -16.26
N ASP A 202 1.43 -3.86 -16.91
CA ASP A 202 1.96 -4.52 -18.11
C ASP A 202 3.02 -5.59 -17.83
N ILE A 203 3.73 -5.52 -16.69
CA ILE A 203 4.74 -6.51 -16.31
C ILE A 203 4.19 -7.93 -16.24
N LYS A 204 5.03 -8.90 -16.51
CA LYS A 204 4.69 -10.31 -16.60
C LYS A 204 5.35 -11.11 -15.48
N PRO A 205 4.80 -12.27 -15.11
CA PRO A 205 5.49 -13.23 -14.24
C PRO A 205 6.91 -13.50 -14.77
N GLY A 206 7.89 -13.42 -13.87
CA GLY A 206 9.33 -13.54 -14.17
C GLY A 206 10.06 -12.21 -14.35
N ASP A 207 9.37 -11.10 -14.64
CA ASP A 207 9.97 -9.78 -14.77
C ASP A 207 10.56 -9.30 -13.44
N LYS A 208 11.61 -8.47 -13.53
CA LYS A 208 12.28 -7.88 -12.38
C LYS A 208 11.75 -6.48 -12.11
N VAL A 209 11.55 -6.15 -10.82
CA VAL A 209 11.01 -4.86 -10.39
C VAL A 209 11.82 -4.30 -9.24
N LYS A 210 12.16 -3.01 -9.33
CA LYS A 210 12.86 -2.28 -8.26
C LYS A 210 11.87 -1.84 -7.18
N ILE A 211 12.06 -2.38 -5.98
CA ILE A 211 11.18 -2.19 -4.81
C ILE A 211 11.97 -1.49 -3.70
N THR A 212 11.32 -0.54 -3.04
CA THR A 212 11.85 0.16 -1.86
C THR A 212 10.87 0.05 -0.69
N GLY A 213 11.31 0.38 0.50
CA GLY A 213 10.49 0.33 1.70
C GLY A 213 10.88 -0.80 2.64
N PRO A 214 9.94 -1.30 3.44
CA PRO A 214 8.57 -0.78 3.59
C PRO A 214 8.56 0.61 4.21
N VAL A 215 7.46 1.34 4.07
CA VAL A 215 7.27 2.67 4.67
C VAL A 215 5.88 2.81 5.28
N GLY A 216 5.75 3.76 6.22
CA GLY A 216 4.49 4.09 6.88
C GLY A 216 4.27 3.33 8.20
N LYS A 217 3.70 4.04 9.17
CA LYS A 217 3.25 3.51 10.47
C LYS A 217 1.85 4.02 10.84
N GLU A 218 1.28 4.90 10.01
CA GLU A 218 0.05 5.62 10.29
C GLU A 218 -1.21 4.76 10.11
N MET A 219 -1.09 3.69 9.32
CA MET A 219 -2.20 2.79 8.99
C MET A 219 -1.99 1.37 9.52
N LEU A 220 -1.24 1.20 10.59
CA LEU A 220 -1.08 -0.13 11.19
C LEU A 220 -2.38 -0.59 11.85
N LEU A 221 -2.67 -1.90 11.79
CA LEU A 221 -3.77 -2.48 12.53
C LEU A 221 -3.60 -2.24 14.04
N PRO A 222 -4.67 -1.95 14.79
CA PRO A 222 -4.59 -1.92 16.26
C PRO A 222 -4.00 -3.20 16.84
N GLU A 223 -3.24 -3.08 17.92
CA GLU A 223 -2.71 -4.23 18.66
C GLU A 223 -3.81 -4.91 19.52
N ASP A 224 -4.89 -4.19 19.79
CA ASP A 224 -6.04 -4.65 20.58
C ASP A 224 -6.91 -5.61 19.75
N GLU A 225 -7.00 -6.86 20.19
CA GLU A 225 -7.80 -7.91 19.56
C GLU A 225 -9.32 -7.67 19.66
N ASP A 226 -9.75 -6.88 20.64
CA ASP A 226 -11.17 -6.57 20.88
C ASP A 226 -11.61 -5.26 20.18
N ALA A 227 -10.70 -4.57 19.50
CA ALA A 227 -10.99 -3.32 18.81
C ALA A 227 -12.05 -3.49 17.71
N ASN A 228 -13.03 -2.58 17.68
CA ASN A 228 -13.96 -2.48 16.55
C ASN A 228 -13.31 -1.64 15.44
N ILE A 229 -13.26 -2.18 14.24
CA ILE A 229 -12.54 -1.59 13.10
C ILE A 229 -13.54 -1.16 12.03
N VAL A 230 -13.51 0.11 11.66
CA VAL A 230 -14.30 0.67 10.55
C VAL A 230 -13.35 1.03 9.41
N MET A 231 -13.57 0.44 8.25
CA MET A 231 -12.75 0.61 7.04
C MET A 231 -13.56 1.32 5.97
N LEU A 232 -13.00 2.39 5.41
CA LEU A 232 -13.58 3.14 4.30
C LEU A 232 -12.64 3.05 3.10
N ALA A 233 -13.09 2.46 2.00
CA ALA A 233 -12.30 2.26 0.80
C ALA A 233 -13.06 2.67 -0.46
N THR A 234 -12.33 3.22 -1.44
CA THR A 234 -12.83 3.43 -2.80
C THR A 234 -11.82 2.88 -3.80
N GLY A 235 -12.29 2.04 -4.73
CA GLY A 235 -11.41 1.41 -5.72
C GLY A 235 -10.21 0.72 -5.09
N THR A 236 -8.99 1.04 -5.55
CA THR A 236 -7.75 0.44 -5.03
C THR A 236 -7.37 0.84 -3.60
N GLY A 237 -8.09 1.76 -2.97
CA GLY A 237 -7.98 2.01 -1.52
C GLY A 237 -8.36 0.78 -0.68
N ILE A 238 -8.92 -0.26 -1.28
CA ILE A 238 -9.15 -1.57 -0.66
C ILE A 238 -7.83 -2.31 -0.30
N ALA A 239 -6.69 -1.95 -0.90
CA ALA A 239 -5.44 -2.69 -0.72
C ALA A 239 -5.06 -2.93 0.75
N PRO A 240 -4.89 -1.90 1.61
CA PRO A 240 -4.59 -2.13 3.03
C PRO A 240 -5.75 -2.82 3.76
N MET A 241 -7.00 -2.55 3.38
CA MET A 241 -8.18 -3.17 4.00
C MET A 241 -8.24 -4.68 3.69
N ARG A 242 -7.84 -5.10 2.47
CA ARG A 242 -7.68 -6.53 2.15
C ARG A 242 -6.66 -7.20 3.06
N ALA A 243 -5.51 -6.57 3.26
CA ALA A 243 -4.49 -7.10 4.16
C ALA A 243 -5.03 -7.27 5.60
N TYR A 244 -5.79 -6.29 6.11
CA TYR A 244 -6.42 -6.36 7.43
C TYR A 244 -7.47 -7.48 7.51
N LEU A 245 -8.38 -7.56 6.52
CA LEU A 245 -9.44 -8.58 6.49
C LEU A 245 -8.85 -9.99 6.40
N ARG A 246 -7.81 -10.19 5.59
CA ARG A 246 -7.09 -11.47 5.53
C ARG A 246 -6.51 -11.82 6.89
N ARG A 247 -5.81 -10.90 7.55
CA ARG A 247 -5.24 -11.13 8.88
C ARG A 247 -6.31 -11.47 9.91
N MET A 248 -7.48 -10.82 9.86
CA MET A 248 -8.59 -11.03 10.80
C MET A 248 -9.37 -12.33 10.54
N PHE A 249 -9.62 -12.68 9.28
CA PHE A 249 -10.65 -13.67 8.92
C PHE A 249 -10.14 -14.83 8.05
N GLU A 250 -8.97 -14.73 7.40
CA GLU A 250 -8.46 -15.84 6.60
C GLU A 250 -7.99 -16.99 7.50
N PRO A 251 -8.54 -18.21 7.36
CA PRO A 251 -8.21 -19.32 8.26
C PRO A 251 -6.70 -19.61 8.34
N SER A 252 -6.01 -19.67 7.19
CA SER A 252 -4.57 -19.94 7.13
C SER A 252 -3.74 -18.85 7.82
N GLU A 253 -4.20 -17.59 7.81
CA GLU A 253 -3.58 -16.50 8.54
C GLU A 253 -3.80 -16.63 10.05
N ARG A 254 -5.01 -16.96 10.46
CA ARG A 254 -5.37 -17.12 11.87
C ARG A 254 -4.59 -18.26 12.53
N GLU A 255 -4.30 -19.32 11.81
CA GLU A 255 -3.47 -20.42 12.30
C GLU A 255 -2.01 -19.98 12.52
N LYS A 256 -1.48 -19.12 11.65
CA LYS A 256 -0.07 -18.68 11.69
C LYS A 256 0.20 -17.54 12.63
N ASN A 257 -0.76 -16.64 12.83
CA ASN A 257 -0.58 -15.49 13.70
C ASN A 257 -1.24 -15.73 15.06
N ASN A 258 -0.54 -15.50 16.15
CA ASN A 258 -1.09 -15.60 17.52
C ASN A 258 -2.01 -14.39 17.85
N TRP A 259 -2.62 -13.77 16.87
CA TRP A 259 -3.52 -12.64 17.02
C TRP A 259 -4.95 -13.08 16.70
N ASN A 260 -5.80 -13.14 17.70
CA ASN A 260 -7.16 -13.64 17.57
C ASN A 260 -8.16 -12.50 17.64
N PHE A 261 -8.47 -11.93 16.49
CA PHE A 261 -9.44 -10.83 16.39
C PHE A 261 -10.82 -11.25 16.91
N LYS A 262 -11.37 -10.47 17.86
CA LYS A 262 -12.66 -10.71 18.53
C LYS A 262 -13.64 -9.55 18.33
N GLY A 263 -13.15 -8.41 17.84
CA GLY A 263 -13.94 -7.22 17.57
C GLY A 263 -14.85 -7.37 16.36
N LYS A 264 -15.44 -6.27 15.92
CA LYS A 264 -16.23 -6.19 14.69
C LYS A 264 -15.48 -5.42 13.64
N ALA A 265 -15.43 -5.96 12.41
CA ALA A 265 -14.87 -5.28 11.27
C ALA A 265 -15.98 -4.84 10.31
N TRP A 266 -16.03 -3.57 9.96
CA TRP A 266 -16.99 -2.98 9.05
C TRP A 266 -16.25 -2.41 7.86
N LEU A 267 -16.61 -2.85 6.65
CA LEU A 267 -16.04 -2.33 5.42
C LEU A 267 -17.11 -1.60 4.60
N PHE A 268 -16.87 -0.33 4.31
CA PHE A 268 -17.64 0.45 3.34
C PHE A 268 -16.78 0.61 2.10
N MET A 269 -17.22 0.00 0.99
CA MET A 269 -16.47 0.02 -0.26
C MET A 269 -17.25 0.72 -1.37
N GLY A 270 -16.69 1.82 -1.90
CA GLY A 270 -17.19 2.51 -3.08
C GLY A 270 -16.61 1.95 -4.36
N ALA A 271 -17.48 1.64 -5.34
CA ALA A 271 -17.10 1.26 -6.69
C ALA A 271 -18.04 1.95 -7.70
N PRO A 272 -17.55 2.30 -8.92
CA PRO A 272 -18.38 2.96 -9.93
C PRO A 272 -19.49 2.06 -10.49
N LYS A 273 -19.25 0.76 -10.53
CA LYS A 273 -20.19 -0.30 -10.94
C LYS A 273 -19.93 -1.56 -10.11
N SER A 274 -20.89 -2.48 -10.05
CA SER A 274 -20.69 -3.80 -9.43
C SER A 274 -19.53 -4.58 -10.04
N ALA A 275 -19.33 -4.49 -11.34
CA ALA A 275 -18.19 -5.13 -12.03
C ALA A 275 -16.81 -4.59 -11.62
N ASN A 276 -16.76 -3.42 -10.97
CA ASN A 276 -15.56 -2.82 -10.41
C ASN A 276 -15.37 -3.13 -8.91
N LEU A 277 -16.18 -4.00 -8.31
CA LEU A 277 -16.00 -4.41 -6.92
C LEU A 277 -14.82 -5.38 -6.83
N LEU A 278 -13.74 -4.92 -6.19
CA LEU A 278 -12.48 -5.66 -6.11
C LEU A 278 -12.52 -6.66 -4.96
N TYR A 279 -11.96 -7.87 -5.17
CA TYR A 279 -11.88 -8.94 -4.18
C TYR A 279 -13.25 -9.40 -3.63
N GLU A 280 -14.30 -9.29 -4.42
CA GLU A 280 -15.68 -9.59 -3.97
C GLU A 280 -15.80 -11.01 -3.41
N GLU A 281 -15.13 -11.99 -4.01
CA GLU A 281 -15.18 -13.39 -3.57
C GLU A 281 -14.57 -13.56 -2.17
N ASP A 282 -13.44 -12.91 -1.88
CA ASP A 282 -12.84 -12.90 -0.55
C ASP A 282 -13.79 -12.25 0.47
N LEU A 283 -14.39 -11.10 0.10
CA LEU A 283 -15.31 -10.38 0.98
C LEU A 283 -16.57 -11.21 1.30
N GLN A 284 -17.13 -11.91 0.30
CA GLN A 284 -18.28 -12.79 0.51
C GLN A 284 -17.92 -13.98 1.41
N ARG A 285 -16.74 -14.56 1.25
CA ARG A 285 -16.25 -15.64 2.08
C ARG A 285 -16.10 -15.23 3.54
N TYR A 286 -15.62 -14.01 3.82
CA TYR A 286 -15.47 -13.47 5.18
C TYR A 286 -16.80 -13.10 5.83
N LEU A 287 -17.83 -12.75 5.05
CA LEU A 287 -19.16 -12.47 5.56
C LEU A 287 -19.93 -13.74 5.95
N ALA A 288 -19.53 -14.89 5.46
CA ALA A 288 -20.16 -16.17 5.75
C ALA A 288 -19.62 -16.85 7.02
N ASN A 289 -18.54 -16.35 7.58
CA ASN A 289 -17.87 -16.81 8.80
C ASN A 289 -18.14 -15.84 9.96
#